data_3f49d1ece6d7400eb40983893e63c705
#
_entry.id   3f49d1ece6d7400eb40983893e63c705
#
_cell.length_a   1.000
_cell.length_b   1.000
_cell.length_c   1.000
_cell.angle_alpha   90.00
_cell.angle_beta   90.00
_cell.angle_gamma   90.00
#
_symmetry.space_group_name_H-M   'P 1'
#
loop_
_entity.id
_entity.type
_entity.pdbx_description
1 polymer ?
#
loop_
_entity_poly.entity_id
_entity_poly.type
_entity_poly.pdbx_seq_one_letter_code
_entity_poly.pdbx_strand_id
1 'polypeptide(L)'
;MVPLALISDWLGHGALHQNPGLIRHGLEDTRVLKGIRLEHEKHHIGLFAGKLKKSGEFYEVAVELRGGQKIGQDVIHSRARAILSDHLIPAPPYQFSKAMIAGAYTKNIQDVYDEILFHGSQLRGIRKIVSCSTRGMVAHISSAPGPREWISSPLRDRWIADPLVLDCAFQMAILWCF
;
A
#
# COMPACT_ATOMS: atom_id res chain seq x y z
N MET A 1 -5.60 12.06 -5.43
CA MET A 1 -4.32 11.87 -4.71
C MET A 1 -3.94 10.41 -4.81
N VAL A 2 -2.64 10.10 -5.01
CA VAL A 2 -2.16 8.70 -5.04
C VAL A 2 -2.17 8.15 -3.61
N PRO A 3 -2.78 6.96 -3.36
CA PRO A 3 -2.86 6.38 -2.03
C PRO A 3 -1.51 5.84 -1.54
N LEU A 4 -1.31 5.84 -0.22
CA LEU A 4 -0.09 5.30 0.41
C LEU A 4 0.14 3.83 0.06
N ALA A 5 -0.92 3.05 -0.08
CA ALA A 5 -0.84 1.65 -0.46
C ALA A 5 -0.16 1.44 -1.82
N LEU A 6 -0.50 2.26 -2.82
CA LEU A 6 0.13 2.22 -4.14
C LEU A 6 1.58 2.73 -4.10
N ILE A 7 1.84 3.80 -3.33
CA ILE A 7 3.21 4.28 -3.09
C ILE A 7 4.08 3.18 -2.49
N SER A 8 3.54 2.41 -1.53
CA SER A 8 4.27 1.31 -0.88
C SER A 8 4.61 0.19 -1.85
N ASP A 9 3.72 -0.13 -2.80
CA ASP A 9 4.01 -1.09 -3.85
C ASP A 9 5.13 -0.58 -4.77
N TRP A 10 5.06 0.67 -5.22
CA TRP A 10 6.07 1.28 -6.08
C TRP A 10 7.46 1.35 -5.43
N LEU A 11 7.55 1.71 -4.15
CA LEU A 11 8.83 1.71 -3.41
C LEU A 11 9.43 0.30 -3.36
N GLY A 12 8.61 -0.73 -3.16
CA GLY A 12 9.03 -2.13 -3.24
C GLY A 12 9.54 -2.50 -4.63
N HIS A 13 8.88 -2.07 -5.70
CA HIS A 13 9.34 -2.28 -7.07
C HIS A 13 10.70 -1.64 -7.33
N GLY A 14 10.92 -0.40 -6.85
CA GLY A 14 12.20 0.29 -6.97
C GLY A 14 13.35 -0.50 -6.33
N ALA A 15 13.13 -1.04 -5.14
CA ALA A 15 14.12 -1.86 -4.45
C ALA A 15 14.46 -3.14 -5.23
N LEU A 16 13.44 -3.85 -5.74
CA LEU A 16 13.61 -5.12 -6.43
C LEU A 16 14.16 -4.96 -7.86
N HIS A 17 13.98 -3.79 -8.50
CA HIS A 17 14.46 -3.56 -9.86
C HIS A 17 15.99 -3.67 -9.96
N GLN A 18 16.70 -3.18 -8.97
CA GLN A 18 18.16 -3.24 -8.92
C GLN A 18 18.71 -4.48 -8.21
N ASN A 19 17.84 -5.28 -7.60
CA ASN A 19 18.21 -6.46 -6.83
C ASN A 19 17.42 -7.69 -7.29
N PRO A 20 17.61 -8.14 -8.55
CA PRO A 20 16.94 -9.33 -9.06
C PRO A 20 17.35 -10.55 -8.26
N GLY A 21 16.39 -11.42 -7.97
CA GLY A 21 16.61 -12.63 -7.17
C GLY A 21 16.33 -12.44 -5.67
N LEU A 22 16.16 -11.20 -5.19
CA LEU A 22 15.68 -10.97 -3.83
C LEU A 22 14.14 -10.84 -3.81
N ILE A 23 13.57 -11.08 -2.64
CA ILE A 23 12.15 -11.01 -2.35
C ILE A 23 11.92 -9.86 -1.37
N ARG A 24 10.88 -9.06 -1.59
CA ARG A 24 10.49 -8.03 -0.64
C ARG A 24 9.89 -8.68 0.61
N HIS A 25 10.50 -8.42 1.76
CA HIS A 25 9.98 -8.78 3.08
C HIS A 25 9.06 -7.69 3.63
N GLY A 26 9.48 -6.42 3.53
CA GLY A 26 8.70 -5.31 4.07
C GLY A 26 9.23 -3.93 3.68
N LEU A 27 8.60 -2.91 4.25
CA LEU A 27 9.07 -1.53 4.24
C LEU A 27 9.11 -1.02 5.68
N GLU A 28 10.19 -0.34 6.02
CA GLU A 28 10.36 0.34 7.30
C GLU A 28 10.56 1.84 7.10
N ASP A 29 10.28 2.63 8.14
CA ASP A 29 10.43 4.08 8.13
C ASP A 29 9.77 4.77 6.93
N THR A 30 8.64 4.24 6.46
CA THR A 30 7.91 4.83 5.34
C THR A 30 7.38 6.21 5.71
N ARG A 31 7.75 7.22 4.92
CA ARG A 31 7.34 8.60 5.11
C ARG A 31 6.80 9.19 3.82
N VAL A 32 5.61 9.73 3.88
CA VAL A 32 5.04 10.57 2.82
C VAL A 32 5.41 12.01 3.15
N LEU A 33 6.25 12.63 2.32
CA LEU A 33 6.74 13.99 2.49
C LEU A 33 5.89 14.99 1.72
N LYS A 34 5.42 14.58 0.54
CA LYS A 34 4.55 15.38 -0.31
C LYS A 34 3.59 14.50 -1.09
N GLY A 35 2.29 14.72 -0.94
CA GLY A 35 1.26 13.99 -1.69
C GLY A 35 1.41 14.17 -3.21
N ILE A 36 1.08 13.14 -3.96
CA ILE A 36 1.03 13.17 -5.44
C ILE A 36 -0.41 13.43 -5.83
N ARG A 37 -0.67 14.57 -6.47
CA ARG A 37 -1.98 14.89 -7.06
C ARG A 37 -1.92 14.64 -8.56
N LEU A 38 -2.85 13.88 -9.08
CA LEU A 38 -3.02 13.63 -10.50
C LEU A 38 -3.97 14.72 -11.05
N GLU A 39 -3.41 15.89 -11.33
CA GLU A 39 -4.17 17.04 -11.86
C GLU A 39 -4.15 17.08 -13.41
N HIS A 40 -3.26 16.30 -14.03
CA HIS A 40 -3.07 16.22 -15.48
C HIS A 40 -3.05 14.76 -15.92
N GLU A 41 -3.27 14.51 -17.20
CA GLU A 41 -3.30 13.17 -17.78
C GLU A 41 -2.01 12.36 -17.59
N LYS A 42 -0.86 13.03 -17.38
CA LYS A 42 0.45 12.38 -17.18
C LYS A 42 1.23 13.07 -16.09
N HIS A 43 1.71 12.27 -15.14
CA HIS A 43 2.62 12.71 -14.11
C HIS A 43 3.87 11.80 -14.11
N HIS A 44 5.04 12.40 -14.29
CA HIS A 44 6.28 11.66 -14.28
C HIS A 44 6.79 11.47 -12.86
N ILE A 45 6.96 10.22 -12.48
CA ILE A 45 7.56 9.83 -11.20
C ILE A 45 8.71 8.88 -11.45
N GLY A 46 9.79 9.05 -10.69
CA GLY A 46 10.96 8.18 -10.71
C GLY A 46 11.11 7.45 -9.39
N LEU A 47 11.57 6.21 -9.47
CA LEU A 47 11.96 5.41 -8.31
C LEU A 47 13.48 5.38 -8.22
N PHE A 48 13.99 5.77 -7.06
CA PHE A 48 15.41 5.80 -6.77
C PHE A 48 15.71 4.80 -5.66
N ALA A 49 16.68 3.93 -5.89
CA ALA A 49 17.14 2.96 -4.92
C ALA A 49 18.62 3.20 -4.60
N GLY A 50 18.95 3.18 -3.33
CA GLY A 50 20.33 3.25 -2.85
C GLY A 50 21.06 1.93 -2.98
N LYS A 51 22.26 1.87 -2.40
CA LYS A 51 23.05 0.65 -2.37
C LYS A 51 22.42 -0.38 -1.44
N LEU A 52 22.44 -1.65 -1.86
CA LEU A 52 22.09 -2.80 -1.04
C LEU A 52 23.08 -2.93 0.13
N LYS A 53 22.55 -3.11 1.33
CA LYS A 53 23.33 -3.38 2.55
C LYS A 53 22.83 -4.65 3.19
N LYS A 54 23.73 -5.54 3.58
CA LYS A 54 23.37 -6.73 4.37
C LYS A 54 23.19 -6.34 5.84
N SER A 55 22.10 -6.80 6.46
CA SER A 55 21.74 -6.53 7.85
C SER A 55 21.20 -7.84 8.46
N GLY A 56 22.07 -8.62 9.09
CA GLY A 56 21.73 -9.95 9.61
C GLY A 56 21.34 -10.92 8.48
N GLU A 57 20.12 -11.48 8.60
CA GLU A 57 19.51 -12.37 7.59
C GLU A 57 18.84 -11.60 6.43
N PHE A 58 18.73 -10.28 6.54
CA PHE A 58 18.07 -9.43 5.56
C PHE A 58 19.04 -8.57 4.78
N TYR A 59 18.49 -7.92 3.78
CA TYR A 59 19.14 -6.87 3.02
C TYR A 59 18.27 -5.61 3.10
N GLU A 60 18.90 -4.45 3.21
CA GLU A 60 18.26 -3.16 3.31
C GLU A 60 18.62 -2.28 2.10
N VAL A 61 17.62 -1.60 1.56
CA VAL A 61 17.77 -0.62 0.49
C VAL A 61 16.96 0.63 0.82
N ALA A 62 17.63 1.79 0.87
CA ALA A 62 16.92 3.06 0.92
C ALA A 62 16.23 3.31 -0.42
N VAL A 63 14.95 3.63 -0.40
CA VAL A 63 14.16 3.90 -1.62
C VAL A 63 13.42 5.22 -1.51
N GLU A 64 13.33 5.92 -2.64
CA GLU A 64 12.62 7.20 -2.74
C GLU A 64 11.75 7.23 -3.99
N LEU A 65 10.58 7.82 -3.85
CA LEU A 65 9.70 8.19 -4.93
C LEU A 65 9.84 9.68 -5.17
N ARG A 66 10.31 10.04 -6.35
CA ARG A 66 10.54 11.44 -6.74
C ARG A 66 9.74 11.79 -7.97
N GLY A 67 9.38 13.04 -8.11
CA GLY A 67 8.69 13.54 -9.28
C GLY A 67 8.70 15.06 -9.31
N GLY A 68 8.38 15.61 -10.48
CA GLY A 68 8.26 17.05 -10.66
C GLY A 68 7.68 17.38 -12.02
N GLN A 69 7.13 18.59 -12.17
CA GLN A 69 6.62 19.08 -13.45
C GLN A 69 7.73 19.52 -14.41
N LYS A 70 8.95 19.72 -13.92
CA LYS A 70 10.11 20.15 -14.72
C LYS A 70 11.30 19.24 -14.46
N ILE A 71 12.02 18.89 -15.51
CA ILE A 71 13.31 18.20 -15.46
C ILE A 71 14.27 19.02 -14.58
N GLY A 72 14.85 18.40 -13.54
CA GLY A 72 15.77 19.04 -12.62
C GLY A 72 15.16 19.62 -11.33
N GLN A 73 13.84 19.54 -11.16
CA GLN A 73 13.16 19.86 -9.91
C GLN A 73 12.54 18.61 -9.28
N ASP A 74 13.42 17.69 -8.89
CA ASP A 74 12.96 16.45 -8.25
C ASP A 74 12.46 16.70 -6.82
N VAL A 75 11.15 16.65 -6.67
CA VAL A 75 10.51 16.66 -5.36
C VAL A 75 10.45 15.25 -4.82
N ILE A 76 10.96 15.03 -3.62
CA ILE A 76 10.81 13.76 -2.92
C ILE A 76 9.38 13.68 -2.39
N HIS A 77 8.59 12.78 -2.95
CA HIS A 77 7.21 12.53 -2.51
C HIS A 77 7.15 11.58 -1.32
N SER A 78 7.92 10.50 -1.38
CA SER A 78 8.02 9.58 -0.26
C SER A 78 9.37 8.86 -0.24
N ARG A 79 9.70 8.30 0.93
CA ARG A 79 10.88 7.50 1.14
C ARG A 79 10.60 6.38 2.12
N ALA A 80 11.36 5.29 2.01
CA ALA A 80 11.32 4.17 2.94
C ALA A 80 12.66 3.43 2.94
N ARG A 81 12.81 2.49 3.85
CA ARG A 81 13.82 1.45 3.83
C ARG A 81 13.12 0.14 3.43
N ALA A 82 13.45 -0.38 2.26
CA ALA A 82 12.97 -1.68 1.82
C ALA A 82 13.80 -2.79 2.44
N ILE A 83 13.12 -3.76 3.05
CA ILE A 83 13.71 -4.96 3.63
C ILE A 83 13.50 -6.10 2.63
N LEU A 84 14.59 -6.70 2.20
CA LEU A 84 14.63 -7.77 1.22
C LEU A 84 15.24 -9.03 1.84
N SER A 85 14.91 -10.19 1.28
CA SER A 85 15.49 -11.48 1.65
C SER A 85 15.73 -12.33 0.40
N ASP A 86 16.58 -13.33 0.51
CA ASP A 86 16.84 -14.30 -0.56
C ASP A 86 15.85 -15.47 -0.57
N HIS A 87 15.01 -15.56 0.44
CA HIS A 87 13.94 -16.56 0.56
C HIS A 87 12.67 -15.96 1.15
N LEU A 88 11.53 -16.61 0.90
CA LEU A 88 10.27 -16.22 1.50
C LEU A 88 10.23 -16.70 2.97
N ILE A 89 10.14 -15.74 3.88
CA ILE A 89 10.02 -16.04 5.30
C ILE A 89 8.58 -16.49 5.59
N PRO A 90 8.38 -17.62 6.27
CA PRO A 90 7.04 -18.08 6.63
C PRO A 90 6.30 -17.02 7.47
N ALA A 91 5.08 -16.71 7.09
CA ALA A 91 4.23 -15.87 7.92
C ALA A 91 3.92 -16.58 9.25
N PRO A 92 3.91 -15.85 10.37
CA PRO A 92 3.49 -16.44 11.65
C PRO A 92 2.04 -16.93 11.55
N PRO A 93 1.69 -18.05 12.20
CA PRO A 93 0.33 -18.56 12.17
C PRO A 93 -0.63 -17.55 12.80
N TYR A 94 -1.65 -17.16 12.06
CA TYR A 94 -2.68 -16.27 12.55
C TYR A 94 -3.77 -17.08 13.27
N GLN A 95 -4.03 -16.77 14.53
CA GLN A 95 -5.14 -17.33 15.31
C GLN A 95 -6.31 -16.35 15.30
N PHE A 96 -7.35 -16.71 14.57
CA PHE A 96 -8.58 -15.91 14.52
C PHE A 96 -9.31 -16.01 15.87
N SER A 97 -9.49 -14.88 16.55
CA SER A 97 -10.28 -14.82 17.78
C SER A 97 -11.76 -14.63 17.47
N LYS A 98 -12.62 -15.55 17.95
CA LYS A 98 -14.08 -15.40 17.85
C LYS A 98 -14.58 -14.11 18.50
N ALA A 99 -13.85 -13.54 19.46
CA ALA A 99 -14.19 -12.25 20.07
C ALA A 99 -14.10 -11.07 19.09
N MET A 100 -13.41 -11.21 17.96
CA MET A 100 -13.37 -10.18 16.90
C MET A 100 -14.66 -10.13 16.10
N ILE A 101 -15.52 -11.16 16.17
CA ILE A 101 -16.82 -11.21 15.45
C ILE A 101 -17.95 -10.72 16.36
N ALA A 102 -17.68 -10.34 17.60
CA ALA A 102 -18.71 -9.88 18.53
C ALA A 102 -19.00 -8.39 18.31
N GLY A 103 -20.12 -8.09 17.72
CA GLY A 103 -20.63 -6.73 17.46
C GLY A 103 -20.98 -6.53 15.99
N ALA A 104 -22.25 -6.30 15.73
CA ALA A 104 -22.71 -5.97 14.39
C ALA A 104 -22.28 -4.55 14.02
N TYR A 105 -21.80 -4.36 12.79
CA TYR A 105 -21.63 -3.03 12.23
C TYR A 105 -22.96 -2.59 11.59
N THR A 106 -23.50 -1.47 12.04
CA THR A 106 -24.89 -1.07 11.73
C THR A 106 -25.03 -0.22 10.48
N LYS A 107 -23.95 0.44 10.03
CA LYS A 107 -24.00 1.30 8.84
C LYS A 107 -23.91 0.46 7.56
N ASN A 108 -24.67 0.87 6.54
CA ASN A 108 -24.54 0.34 5.18
C ASN A 108 -23.17 0.75 4.59
N ILE A 109 -22.57 -0.10 3.77
CA ILE A 109 -21.27 0.18 3.15
C ILE A 109 -21.31 1.36 2.18
N GLN A 110 -22.44 1.60 1.53
CA GLN A 110 -22.62 2.76 0.66
C GLN A 110 -22.55 4.06 1.48
N ASP A 111 -23.28 4.12 2.59
CA ASP A 111 -23.28 5.28 3.49
C ASP A 111 -21.88 5.53 4.07
N VAL A 112 -21.15 4.47 4.38
CA VAL A 112 -19.75 4.56 4.85
C VAL A 112 -18.85 5.26 3.82
N TYR A 113 -18.99 4.92 2.53
CA TYR A 113 -18.19 5.56 1.48
C TYR A 113 -18.67 6.97 1.12
N ASP A 114 -19.93 7.28 1.32
CA ASP A 114 -20.47 8.58 0.95
C ASP A 114 -20.36 9.61 2.09
N GLU A 115 -20.34 9.16 3.35
CA GLU A 115 -20.34 10.04 4.53
C GLU A 115 -19.03 10.08 5.32
N ILE A 116 -18.27 8.98 5.33
CA ILE A 116 -17.12 8.82 6.23
C ILE A 116 -15.79 8.72 5.46
N LEU A 117 -15.75 7.86 4.45
CA LEU A 117 -14.54 7.61 3.68
C LEU A 117 -14.49 8.52 2.45
N PHE A 118 -13.31 9.11 2.21
CA PHE A 118 -13.08 10.04 1.08
C PHE A 118 -12.58 9.34 -0.20
N HIS A 119 -12.66 8.02 -0.26
CA HIS A 119 -12.06 7.21 -1.32
C HIS A 119 -12.93 7.19 -2.59
N GLY A 120 -12.30 7.46 -3.74
CA GLY A 120 -12.95 7.35 -5.05
C GLY A 120 -13.33 5.91 -5.41
N SER A 121 -14.12 5.74 -6.47
CA SER A 121 -14.72 4.45 -6.85
C SER A 121 -13.71 3.32 -7.02
N GLN A 122 -12.52 3.59 -7.56
CA GLN A 122 -11.47 2.58 -7.74
C GLN A 122 -10.88 2.04 -6.42
N LEU A 123 -11.00 2.80 -5.33
CA LEU A 123 -10.49 2.43 -4.00
C LEU A 123 -11.60 1.98 -3.04
N ARG A 124 -12.83 1.85 -3.50
CA ARG A 124 -13.96 1.32 -2.71
C ARG A 124 -13.90 -0.21 -2.68
N GLY A 125 -12.91 -0.76 -1.97
CA GLY A 125 -12.64 -2.19 -1.90
C GLY A 125 -13.37 -2.94 -0.80
N ILE A 126 -13.87 -2.27 0.25
CA ILE A 126 -14.66 -2.91 1.31
C ILE A 126 -16.04 -3.25 0.75
N ARG A 127 -16.39 -4.54 0.78
CA ARG A 127 -17.67 -5.05 0.26
C ARG A 127 -18.73 -5.17 1.35
N LYS A 128 -18.29 -5.56 2.56
CA LYS A 128 -19.17 -5.74 3.71
C LYS A 128 -18.33 -5.68 4.98
N ILE A 129 -18.77 -4.91 5.96
CA ILE A 129 -18.22 -5.00 7.30
C ILE A 129 -19.03 -6.06 8.06
N VAL A 130 -18.33 -7.11 8.48
CA VAL A 130 -18.93 -8.26 9.17
C VAL A 130 -19.15 -7.95 10.63
N SER A 131 -18.16 -7.32 11.27
CA SER A 131 -18.21 -6.96 12.68
C SER A 131 -17.26 -5.82 13.01
N CYS A 132 -17.60 -5.09 14.07
CA CYS A 132 -16.76 -4.08 14.69
C CYS A 132 -16.88 -4.19 16.21
N SER A 133 -15.75 -4.22 16.90
CA SER A 133 -15.69 -4.30 18.36
C SER A 133 -14.51 -3.51 18.89
N THR A 134 -14.36 -3.38 20.19
CA THR A 134 -13.18 -2.76 20.83
C THR A 134 -11.88 -3.53 20.57
N ARG A 135 -11.95 -4.75 20.03
CA ARG A 135 -10.80 -5.61 19.73
C ARG A 135 -10.41 -5.59 18.26
N GLY A 136 -11.20 -4.97 17.40
CA GLY A 136 -10.93 -4.86 15.98
C GLY A 136 -12.17 -4.92 15.09
N MET A 137 -11.92 -4.93 13.80
CA MET A 137 -12.93 -4.96 12.76
C MET A 137 -12.66 -6.11 11.78
N VAL A 138 -13.73 -6.72 11.27
CA VAL A 138 -13.67 -7.78 10.25
C VAL A 138 -14.52 -7.37 9.06
N ALA A 139 -13.96 -7.46 7.86
CA ALA A 139 -14.66 -7.12 6.63
C ALA A 139 -14.33 -8.09 5.49
N HIS A 140 -15.25 -8.17 4.53
CA HIS A 140 -15.00 -8.75 3.22
C HIS A 140 -14.50 -7.63 2.31
N ILE A 141 -13.36 -7.84 1.67
CA ILE A 141 -12.73 -6.88 0.77
C ILE A 141 -12.46 -7.51 -0.60
N SER A 142 -12.30 -6.66 -1.62
CA SER A 142 -11.84 -7.07 -2.95
C SER A 142 -10.35 -6.85 -3.08
N SER A 143 -9.71 -7.70 -3.90
CA SER A 143 -8.35 -7.45 -4.40
C SER A 143 -8.35 -6.37 -5.48
N ALA A 144 -7.19 -5.73 -5.67
CA ALA A 144 -6.98 -4.83 -6.79
C ALA A 144 -7.04 -5.58 -8.13
N PRO A 145 -7.54 -4.94 -9.18
CA PRO A 145 -7.37 -5.47 -10.54
C PRO A 145 -5.90 -5.48 -10.94
N GLY A 146 -5.58 -6.05 -12.09
CA GLY A 146 -4.20 -6.08 -12.56
C GLY A 146 -3.59 -4.67 -12.73
N PRO A 147 -2.26 -4.51 -12.57
CA PRO A 147 -1.64 -3.19 -12.66
C PRO A 147 -1.98 -2.41 -13.92
N ARG A 148 -2.15 -3.09 -15.07
CA ARG A 148 -2.50 -2.47 -16.36
C ARG A 148 -3.89 -1.85 -16.42
N GLU A 149 -4.78 -2.21 -15.50
CA GLU A 149 -6.12 -1.62 -15.42
C GLU A 149 -6.12 -0.27 -14.69
N TRP A 150 -5.11 -0.04 -13.84
CA TRP A 150 -4.95 1.22 -13.10
C TRP A 150 -3.84 2.13 -13.65
N ILE A 151 -2.84 1.56 -14.31
CA ILE A 151 -1.63 2.25 -14.74
C ILE A 151 -1.37 1.92 -16.22
N SER A 152 -1.28 2.92 -17.07
CA SER A 152 -1.06 2.74 -18.51
C SER A 152 0.28 2.08 -18.84
N SER A 153 1.31 2.34 -18.03
CA SER A 153 2.66 1.77 -18.18
C SER A 153 3.18 1.33 -16.82
N PRO A 154 2.70 0.21 -16.27
CA PRO A 154 3.14 -0.25 -14.96
C PRO A 154 4.56 -0.79 -15.01
N LEU A 155 5.29 -0.67 -13.91
CA LEU A 155 6.65 -1.19 -13.76
C LEU A 155 6.71 -2.72 -13.86
N ARG A 156 5.65 -3.41 -13.48
CA ARG A 156 5.48 -4.86 -13.54
C ARG A 156 4.02 -5.24 -13.81
N ASP A 157 3.80 -6.43 -14.32
CA ASP A 157 2.45 -6.96 -14.62
C ASP A 157 1.73 -7.52 -13.38
N ARG A 158 2.38 -7.48 -12.21
CA ARG A 158 1.81 -7.96 -10.94
C ARG A 158 2.16 -7.01 -9.81
N TRP A 159 1.24 -6.84 -8.88
CA TRP A 159 1.50 -6.18 -7.62
C TRP A 159 2.47 -7.02 -6.77
N ILE A 160 3.39 -6.38 -6.05
CA ILE A 160 4.21 -7.04 -5.02
C ILE A 160 3.37 -7.25 -3.77
N ALA A 161 2.57 -6.23 -3.42
CA ALA A 161 1.54 -6.32 -2.41
C ALA A 161 0.27 -5.69 -2.98
N ASP A 162 -0.87 -6.35 -2.80
CA ASP A 162 -2.14 -5.86 -3.31
C ASP A 162 -2.46 -4.47 -2.73
N PRO A 163 -2.45 -3.40 -3.54
CA PRO A 163 -2.63 -2.05 -3.04
C PRO A 163 -4.05 -1.77 -2.56
N LEU A 164 -5.07 -2.47 -3.09
CA LEU A 164 -6.45 -2.29 -2.64
C LEU A 164 -6.68 -2.97 -1.29
N VAL A 165 -6.12 -4.16 -1.10
CA VAL A 165 -6.18 -4.86 0.19
C VAL A 165 -5.50 -4.03 1.29
N LEU A 166 -4.32 -3.47 1.00
CA LEU A 166 -3.61 -2.62 1.95
C LEU A 166 -4.37 -1.32 2.22
N ASP A 167 -4.93 -0.70 1.19
CA ASP A 167 -5.73 0.53 1.35
C ASP A 167 -7.00 0.27 2.17
N CYS A 168 -7.69 -0.86 1.93
CA CYS A 168 -8.83 -1.28 2.74
C CYS A 168 -8.48 -1.48 4.22
N ALA A 169 -7.27 -1.96 4.53
CA ALA A 169 -6.82 -2.05 5.93
C ALA A 169 -6.72 -0.66 6.58
N PHE A 170 -6.22 0.35 5.85
CA PHE A 170 -6.20 1.74 6.32
C PHE A 170 -7.63 2.31 6.46
N GLN A 171 -8.51 2.04 5.49
CA GLN A 171 -9.92 2.44 5.56
C GLN A 171 -10.60 1.85 6.79
N MET A 172 -10.38 0.56 7.07
CA MET A 172 -10.92 -0.11 8.27
C MET A 172 -10.36 0.49 9.55
N ALA A 173 -9.09 0.89 9.59
CA ALA A 173 -8.52 1.59 10.75
C ALA A 173 -9.20 2.95 10.99
N ILE A 174 -9.52 3.70 9.93
CA ILE A 174 -10.29 4.94 10.04
C ILE A 174 -11.67 4.63 10.64
N LEU A 175 -12.40 3.66 10.07
CA LEU A 175 -13.74 3.29 10.53
C LEU A 175 -13.78 2.76 11.96
N TRP A 176 -12.71 2.13 12.41
CA TRP A 176 -12.60 1.63 13.77
C TRP A 176 -12.41 2.73 14.82
N CYS A 177 -11.89 3.89 14.38
CA CYS A 177 -11.72 5.07 15.24
C CYS A 177 -13.00 5.94 15.34
N PHE A 178 -14.03 5.67 14.52
CA PHE A 178 -15.34 6.33 14.55
C PHE A 178 -16.32 5.56 15.41
#